data_7e0fa1481f5d428d8a56e32a3bec0764
#
_entry.id   7e0fa1481f5d428d8a56e32a3bec0764
#
_cell.length_a   1.000
_cell.length_b   1.000
_cell.length_c   1.000
_cell.angle_alpha   90.00
_cell.angle_beta   90.00
_cell.angle_gamma   90.00
#
_symmetry.space_group_name_H-M   'P 1'
#
loop_
_entity.id
_entity.type
_entity.pdbx_description
1 polymer ?
#
loop_
_entity_poly.entity_id
_entity_poly.type
_entity_poly.pdbx_seq_one_letter_code
_entity_poly.pdbx_strand_id
1 'polypeptide(L)'
;VLQNPEASTDASIRLAGQLNQQRELNPTQPAVRELCESVLLEGCERWIRHVIDQQPPQGRGPWVPGRYQLRLIDIWLNCQMEGDYNPMHTHGGSFSGVVFLKVPSQINGSSFDGQLCFHGPEEYHLQSFRTGMAKYVLPSPGDFYIFPAWQPHSVMPFRGSGERWSLAFNVVAQPTSGHPRPPEQNQNISLSSQRPGAKGL
;
A
#
# COMPACT_ATOMS: atom_id res chain seq x y z
N VAL A 1 -0.66 9.13 -20.63
CA VAL A 1 0.14 8.05 -20.05
C VAL A 1 -0.40 6.69 -20.48
N LEU A 2 -1.68 6.39 -20.27
CA LEU A 2 -2.26 5.07 -20.55
C LEU A 2 -2.22 4.65 -22.03
N GLN A 3 -2.27 5.60 -22.95
CA GLN A 3 -2.23 5.34 -24.39
C GLN A 3 -0.80 5.32 -24.97
N ASN A 4 0.20 5.66 -24.17
CA ASN A 4 1.59 5.64 -24.59
C ASN A 4 2.26 4.34 -24.11
N PRO A 5 2.63 3.41 -25.03
CA PRO A 5 3.25 2.14 -24.67
C PRO A 5 4.63 2.30 -24.00
N GLU A 6 5.30 3.42 -24.20
CA GLU A 6 6.57 3.71 -23.54
C GLU A 6 6.38 4.17 -22.09
N ALA A 7 5.21 4.71 -21.76
CA ALA A 7 4.93 5.24 -20.43
C ALA A 7 4.34 4.20 -19.47
N SER A 8 3.78 3.10 -19.97
CA SER A 8 3.23 2.04 -19.12
C SER A 8 3.20 0.68 -19.81
N THR A 9 3.34 -0.38 -19.02
CA THR A 9 3.24 -1.79 -19.45
C THR A 9 2.15 -2.51 -18.70
N ASP A 10 1.54 -3.52 -19.32
CA ASP A 10 0.55 -4.36 -18.66
C ASP A 10 1.24 -5.24 -17.60
N ALA A 11 0.76 -5.17 -16.38
CA ALA A 11 1.23 -5.95 -15.24
C ALA A 11 0.15 -6.83 -14.62
N SER A 12 -1.01 -6.96 -15.25
CA SER A 12 -2.18 -7.69 -14.72
C SER A 12 -1.89 -9.15 -14.36
N ILE A 13 -0.94 -9.78 -15.04
CA ILE A 13 -0.53 -11.16 -14.77
C ILE A 13 0.15 -11.37 -13.40
N ARG A 14 0.62 -10.30 -12.76
CA ARG A 14 1.32 -10.37 -11.47
C ARG A 14 0.40 -10.28 -10.26
N LEU A 15 -0.90 -10.15 -10.49
CA LEU A 15 -1.89 -9.91 -9.44
C LEU A 15 -2.27 -11.19 -8.70
N ALA A 16 -2.30 -11.10 -7.37
CA ALA A 16 -2.90 -12.14 -6.52
C ALA A 16 -4.43 -12.08 -6.50
N GLY A 17 -5.02 -10.94 -6.87
CA GLY A 17 -6.45 -10.69 -6.94
C GLY A 17 -7.01 -10.73 -8.35
N GLN A 18 -8.25 -10.27 -8.47
CA GLN A 18 -8.92 -10.06 -9.75
C GLN A 18 -9.05 -8.55 -9.98
N LEU A 19 -8.36 -8.05 -11.00
CA LEU A 19 -8.47 -6.67 -11.46
C LEU A 19 -8.66 -6.67 -12.97
N ASN A 20 -9.52 -5.80 -13.45
CA ASN A 20 -9.73 -5.62 -14.89
C ASN A 20 -8.44 -5.21 -15.60
N GLN A 21 -7.68 -4.29 -15.00
CA GLN A 21 -6.42 -3.85 -15.58
C GLN A 21 -5.45 -3.36 -14.50
N GLN A 22 -4.19 -3.78 -14.60
CA GLN A 22 -3.06 -3.17 -13.89
C GLN A 22 -1.99 -2.75 -14.89
N ARG A 23 -1.48 -1.54 -14.76
CA ARG A 23 -0.41 -1.02 -15.61
C ARG A 23 0.72 -0.47 -14.76
N GLU A 24 1.90 -1.05 -14.92
CA GLU A 24 3.13 -0.51 -14.35
C GLU A 24 3.54 0.74 -15.12
N LEU A 25 3.85 1.82 -14.42
CA LEU A 25 4.26 3.08 -15.03
C LEU A 25 5.78 3.16 -15.11
N ASN A 26 6.27 3.74 -16.20
CA ASN A 26 7.70 3.94 -16.41
C ASN A 26 8.16 5.28 -15.77
N PRO A 27 8.91 5.25 -14.64
CA PRO A 27 9.33 6.47 -13.96
C PRO A 27 10.39 7.28 -14.72
N THR A 28 10.93 6.76 -15.83
CA THR A 28 11.85 7.51 -16.67
C THR A 28 11.13 8.49 -17.59
N GLN A 29 9.83 8.30 -17.83
CA GLN A 29 9.02 9.22 -18.62
C GLN A 29 8.82 10.54 -17.87
N PRO A 30 8.99 11.71 -18.51
CA PRO A 30 9.00 13.02 -17.84
C PRO A 30 7.77 13.28 -16.98
N ALA A 31 6.56 13.01 -17.48
CA ALA A 31 5.32 13.24 -16.75
C ALA A 31 5.16 12.29 -15.52
N VAL A 32 5.63 11.04 -15.64
CA VAL A 32 5.64 10.09 -14.52
C VAL A 32 6.68 10.51 -13.49
N ARG A 33 7.86 10.92 -13.94
CA ARG A 33 8.93 11.41 -13.05
C ARG A 33 8.48 12.62 -12.25
N GLU A 34 7.90 13.62 -12.91
CA GLU A 34 7.38 14.81 -12.24
C GLU A 34 6.36 14.45 -11.16
N LEU A 35 5.42 13.55 -11.47
CA LEU A 35 4.45 13.04 -10.48
C LEU A 35 5.17 12.37 -9.30
N CYS A 36 6.16 11.51 -9.57
CA CYS A 36 6.90 10.82 -8.52
C CYS A 36 7.64 11.78 -7.59
N GLU A 37 8.35 12.76 -8.15
CA GLU A 37 9.20 13.68 -7.39
C GLU A 37 8.37 14.74 -6.65
N SER A 38 7.45 15.39 -7.34
CA SER A 38 6.73 16.56 -6.80
C SER A 38 5.49 16.21 -5.98
N VAL A 39 4.95 14.99 -6.11
CA VAL A 39 3.73 14.59 -5.38
C VAL A 39 3.99 13.41 -4.46
N LEU A 40 4.47 12.29 -5.01
CA LEU A 40 4.52 11.05 -4.22
C LEU A 40 5.64 11.07 -3.18
N LEU A 41 6.86 11.42 -3.57
CA LEU A 41 7.99 11.48 -2.63
C LEU A 41 7.86 12.63 -1.66
N GLU A 42 7.36 13.79 -2.08
CA GLU A 42 7.06 14.90 -1.17
C GLU A 42 5.98 14.51 -0.15
N GLY A 43 4.94 13.80 -0.57
CA GLY A 43 3.92 13.25 0.34
C GLY A 43 4.52 12.31 1.37
N CYS A 44 5.43 11.42 0.95
CA CYS A 44 6.15 10.53 1.87
C CYS A 44 7.01 11.30 2.87
N GLU A 45 7.73 12.34 2.43
CA GLU A 45 8.52 13.20 3.31
C GLU A 45 7.66 13.89 4.38
N ARG A 46 6.52 14.44 3.99
CA ARG A 46 5.57 15.07 4.91
C ARG A 46 5.02 14.06 5.93
N TRP A 47 4.67 12.85 5.47
CA TRP A 47 4.18 11.79 6.34
C TRP A 47 5.24 11.35 7.35
N ILE A 48 6.49 11.12 6.90
CA ILE A 48 7.60 10.75 7.78
C ILE A 48 7.83 11.82 8.84
N ARG A 49 7.87 13.09 8.47
CA ARG A 49 8.02 14.22 9.42
C ARG A 49 6.89 14.20 10.44
N HIS A 50 5.66 14.07 10.01
CA HIS A 50 4.51 14.00 10.92
C HIS A 50 4.62 12.83 11.90
N VAL A 51 4.98 11.65 11.44
CA VAL A 51 5.15 10.46 12.31
C VAL A 51 6.31 10.63 13.28
N ILE A 52 7.45 11.20 12.82
CA ILE A 52 8.61 11.47 13.67
C ILE A 52 8.29 12.49 14.76
N ASP A 53 7.54 13.55 14.43
CA ASP A 53 7.16 14.58 15.37
C ASP A 53 6.24 14.06 16.49
N GLN A 54 5.49 12.98 16.24
CA GLN A 54 4.69 12.29 17.24
C GLN A 54 5.52 11.37 18.15
N GLN A 55 6.77 11.06 17.79
CA GLN A 55 7.63 10.17 18.57
C GLN A 55 8.49 10.95 19.57
N PRO A 56 8.71 10.42 20.79
CA PRO A 56 9.69 11.00 21.70
C PRO A 56 11.08 10.97 21.05
N PRO A 57 11.98 11.93 21.40
CA PRO A 57 13.29 12.04 20.78
C PRO A 57 14.09 10.73 20.74
N GLN A 58 13.96 9.89 21.78
CA GLN A 58 14.63 8.60 21.90
C GLN A 58 14.10 7.53 20.92
N GLY A 59 12.86 7.70 20.44
CA GLY A 59 12.20 6.78 19.50
C GLY A 59 12.40 7.14 18.03
N ARG A 60 13.02 8.29 17.72
CA ARG A 60 13.10 8.78 16.33
C ARG A 60 14.06 8.00 15.44
N GLY A 61 14.98 7.23 16.01
CA GLY A 61 15.91 6.38 15.25
C GLY A 61 16.64 7.12 14.12
N PRO A 62 16.89 6.46 12.98
CA PRO A 62 17.58 7.07 11.83
C PRO A 62 16.67 8.00 11.00
N TRP A 63 15.39 8.13 11.33
CA TRP A 63 14.39 8.88 10.57
C TRP A 63 14.45 10.39 10.78
N VAL A 64 15.64 10.92 10.88
CA VAL A 64 15.85 12.38 10.99
C VAL A 64 15.97 12.95 9.58
N PRO A 65 15.26 14.04 9.25
CA PRO A 65 15.38 14.70 7.95
C PRO A 65 16.86 14.93 7.57
N GLY A 66 17.21 14.58 6.31
CA GLY A 66 18.59 14.64 5.82
C GLY A 66 19.46 13.42 6.13
N ARG A 67 19.00 12.47 6.94
CA ARG A 67 19.71 11.21 7.24
C ARG A 67 19.21 10.00 6.45
N TYR A 68 18.27 10.18 5.57
CA TYR A 68 17.76 9.15 4.66
C TYR A 68 17.46 9.78 3.28
N GLN A 69 17.39 8.90 2.28
CA GLN A 69 16.91 9.24 0.95
C GLN A 69 15.70 8.34 0.63
N LEU A 70 14.69 8.93 0.02
CA LEU A 70 13.54 8.20 -0.51
C LEU A 70 13.79 7.84 -1.97
N ARG A 71 13.50 6.59 -2.31
CA ARG A 71 13.55 6.11 -3.68
C ARG A 71 12.29 5.32 -4.00
N LEU A 72 11.58 5.76 -5.04
CA LEU A 72 10.48 5.00 -5.60
C LEU A 72 11.02 3.68 -6.18
N ILE A 73 10.40 2.57 -5.86
CA ILE A 73 10.75 1.25 -6.39
C ILE A 73 9.72 0.73 -7.38
N ASP A 74 8.45 0.97 -7.13
CA ASP A 74 7.34 0.56 -7.99
C ASP A 74 6.28 1.65 -8.06
N ILE A 75 5.63 1.78 -9.21
CA ILE A 75 4.47 2.64 -9.41
C ILE A 75 3.53 2.03 -10.46
N TRP A 76 2.26 1.91 -10.14
CA TRP A 76 1.28 1.31 -11.05
C TRP A 76 -0.12 1.90 -10.91
N LEU A 77 -0.89 1.80 -11.99
CA LEU A 77 -2.30 2.14 -12.03
C LEU A 77 -3.13 0.85 -11.95
N ASN A 78 -4.18 0.90 -11.13
CA ASN A 78 -5.19 -0.15 -11.04
C ASN A 78 -6.52 0.37 -11.56
N CYS A 79 -7.15 -0.39 -12.45
CA CYS A 79 -8.53 -0.21 -12.85
C CYS A 79 -9.35 -1.39 -12.33
N GLN A 80 -10.28 -1.13 -11.45
CA GLN A 80 -11.23 -2.10 -10.93
C GLN A 80 -12.61 -1.87 -11.53
N MET A 81 -13.23 -2.97 -11.95
CA MET A 81 -14.62 -3.05 -12.38
C MET A 81 -15.46 -3.73 -11.32
N GLU A 82 -16.76 -3.89 -11.58
CA GLU A 82 -17.67 -4.65 -10.72
C GLU A 82 -17.12 -6.04 -10.40
N GLY A 83 -17.08 -6.39 -9.12
CA GLY A 83 -16.59 -7.68 -8.63
C GLY A 83 -15.08 -7.81 -8.51
N ASP A 84 -14.30 -6.88 -9.06
CA ASP A 84 -12.85 -6.87 -8.93
C ASP A 84 -12.43 -6.57 -7.50
N TYR A 85 -11.41 -7.28 -7.02
CA TYR A 85 -10.89 -7.15 -5.66
C TYR A 85 -9.39 -7.36 -5.60
N ASN A 86 -8.78 -6.87 -4.55
CA ASN A 86 -7.40 -7.21 -4.21
C ASN A 86 -7.39 -7.86 -2.82
N PRO A 87 -6.97 -9.14 -2.69
CA PRO A 87 -6.97 -9.86 -1.41
C PRO A 87 -6.00 -9.21 -0.42
N MET A 88 -6.04 -9.66 0.82
CA MET A 88 -5.11 -9.20 1.85
C MET A 88 -3.66 -9.52 1.43
N HIS A 89 -2.84 -8.48 1.41
CA HIS A 89 -1.42 -8.56 1.03
C HIS A 89 -0.60 -7.46 1.72
N THR A 90 0.71 -7.54 1.57
CA THR A 90 1.70 -6.53 1.96
C THR A 90 2.64 -6.26 0.79
N HIS A 91 3.46 -5.23 0.90
CA HIS A 91 4.44 -4.87 -0.12
C HIS A 91 5.87 -4.93 0.39
N GLY A 92 6.81 -4.95 -0.54
CA GLY A 92 8.21 -4.67 -0.27
C GLY A 92 8.46 -3.17 -0.11
N GLY A 93 9.61 -2.82 0.48
CA GLY A 93 9.98 -1.43 0.70
C GLY A 93 9.74 -0.96 2.14
N SER A 94 9.79 0.35 2.33
CA SER A 94 9.55 0.98 3.63
C SER A 94 8.13 1.50 3.77
N PHE A 95 7.61 2.07 2.69
CA PHE A 95 6.27 2.67 2.63
C PHE A 95 5.58 2.26 1.34
N SER A 96 4.27 2.16 1.42
CA SER A 96 3.36 2.06 0.29
C SER A 96 2.39 3.21 0.33
N GLY A 97 1.86 3.57 -0.82
CA GLY A 97 0.82 4.59 -0.88
C GLY A 97 -0.15 4.33 -2.02
N VAL A 98 -1.30 4.98 -1.91
CA VAL A 98 -2.35 4.96 -2.92
C VAL A 98 -2.98 6.33 -3.07
N VAL A 99 -3.19 6.73 -4.32
CA VAL A 99 -3.97 7.92 -4.68
C VAL A 99 -5.20 7.46 -5.44
N PHE A 100 -6.39 7.89 -5.02
CA PHE A 100 -7.63 7.59 -5.74
C PHE A 100 -7.86 8.62 -6.83
N LEU A 101 -8.01 8.16 -8.07
CA LEU A 101 -8.15 9.02 -9.25
C LEU A 101 -9.60 9.12 -9.73
N LYS A 102 -10.34 8.01 -9.63
CA LYS A 102 -11.74 7.93 -10.04
C LYS A 102 -12.46 6.95 -9.12
N VAL A 103 -13.61 7.34 -8.64
CA VAL A 103 -14.45 6.51 -7.76
C VAL A 103 -15.88 6.56 -8.28
N PRO A 104 -16.51 5.42 -8.59
CA PRO A 104 -17.91 5.37 -9.00
C PRO A 104 -18.84 5.82 -7.88
N SER A 105 -19.93 6.48 -8.21
CA SER A 105 -20.86 7.10 -7.24
C SER A 105 -21.55 6.11 -6.31
N GLN A 106 -21.65 4.83 -6.69
CA GLN A 106 -22.20 3.78 -5.83
C GLN A 106 -21.28 3.39 -4.66
N ILE A 107 -19.99 3.73 -4.74
CA ILE A 107 -19.05 3.62 -3.61
C ILE A 107 -19.25 4.88 -2.74
N ASN A 108 -20.21 4.84 -1.84
CA ASN A 108 -20.69 6.01 -1.11
C ASN A 108 -20.76 5.82 0.42
N GLY A 109 -20.21 4.71 0.92
CA GLY A 109 -20.17 4.43 2.36
C GLY A 109 -21.43 3.76 2.92
N SER A 110 -22.45 3.49 2.10
CA SER A 110 -23.62 2.70 2.54
C SER A 110 -23.30 1.21 2.76
N SER A 111 -22.18 0.75 2.21
CA SER A 111 -21.60 -0.58 2.39
C SER A 111 -20.08 -0.49 2.42
N PHE A 112 -19.39 -1.61 2.55
CA PHE A 112 -17.92 -1.69 2.41
C PHE A 112 -17.46 -1.84 0.95
N ASP A 113 -18.37 -1.75 0.00
CA ASP A 113 -18.06 -1.88 -1.42
C ASP A 113 -16.97 -0.90 -1.86
N GLY A 114 -15.95 -1.40 -2.56
CA GLY A 114 -14.85 -0.63 -3.13
C GLY A 114 -13.92 0.04 -2.12
N GLN A 115 -14.10 -0.20 -0.83
CA GLN A 115 -13.26 0.41 0.21
C GLN A 115 -11.89 -0.26 0.30
N LEU A 116 -10.89 0.56 0.64
CA LEU A 116 -9.58 0.08 1.09
C LEU A 116 -9.71 -0.35 2.55
N CYS A 117 -9.22 -1.54 2.86
CA CYS A 117 -9.27 -2.09 4.20
C CYS A 117 -7.86 -2.32 4.73
N PHE A 118 -7.51 -1.68 5.84
CA PHE A 118 -6.30 -1.96 6.60
C PHE A 118 -6.62 -2.99 7.68
N HIS A 119 -5.82 -4.05 7.75
CA HIS A 119 -5.93 -5.11 8.74
C HIS A 119 -4.91 -4.90 9.85
N GLY A 120 -5.37 -4.92 11.09
CA GLY A 120 -4.54 -4.68 12.27
C GLY A 120 -4.65 -5.79 13.30
N PRO A 121 -3.85 -5.74 14.38
CA PRO A 121 -4.04 -6.60 15.52
C PRO A 121 -5.40 -6.33 16.17
N GLU A 122 -6.02 -7.38 16.69
CA GLU A 122 -7.23 -7.25 17.50
C GLU A 122 -6.94 -6.42 18.74
N GLU A 123 -7.67 -5.33 18.93
CA GLU A 123 -7.81 -4.73 20.24
C GLU A 123 -8.93 -5.49 20.98
N TYR A 124 -8.54 -6.36 21.91
CA TYR A 124 -9.49 -7.04 22.78
C TYR A 124 -10.02 -6.05 23.82
N HIS A 125 -11.19 -5.51 23.55
CA HIS A 125 -11.97 -4.85 24.59
C HIS A 125 -12.80 -5.91 25.32
N LEU A 126 -12.38 -6.30 26.52
CA LEU A 126 -13.05 -7.27 27.37
C LEU A 126 -14.55 -6.99 27.62
N GLN A 127 -15.02 -5.78 27.30
CA GLN A 127 -16.40 -5.35 27.55
C GLN A 127 -17.31 -5.32 26.31
N SER A 128 -16.82 -5.54 25.08
CA SER A 128 -17.66 -5.31 23.91
C SER A 128 -17.75 -6.44 22.89
N PHE A 129 -16.99 -7.51 23.00
CA PHE A 129 -16.94 -8.60 21.99
C PHE A 129 -16.80 -8.08 20.54
N ARG A 130 -16.24 -6.90 20.35
CA ARG A 130 -16.00 -6.31 19.04
C ARG A 130 -14.55 -6.53 18.66
N THR A 131 -14.36 -7.21 17.54
CA THR A 131 -13.04 -7.35 16.92
C THR A 131 -12.80 -6.12 16.05
N GLY A 132 -11.87 -5.25 16.44
CA GLY A 132 -11.44 -4.08 15.67
C GLY A 132 -10.35 -4.42 14.65
N MET A 133 -10.42 -5.59 13.99
CA MET A 133 -9.36 -6.09 13.12
C MET A 133 -9.18 -5.33 11.80
N ALA A 134 -10.15 -4.51 11.41
CA ALA A 134 -10.15 -3.88 10.10
C ALA A 134 -10.59 -2.42 10.17
N LYS A 135 -9.80 -1.54 9.54
CA LYS A 135 -10.16 -0.15 9.31
C LYS A 135 -10.50 0.03 7.84
N TYR A 136 -11.77 0.29 7.57
CA TYR A 136 -12.24 0.58 6.23
C TYR A 136 -12.11 2.07 5.92
N VAL A 137 -11.66 2.37 4.71
CA VAL A 137 -11.48 3.72 4.21
C VAL A 137 -12.32 3.88 2.96
N LEU A 138 -13.31 4.77 3.03
CA LEU A 138 -14.12 5.16 1.88
C LEU A 138 -13.24 6.01 0.95
N PRO A 139 -12.99 5.56 -0.30
CA PRO A 139 -12.17 6.32 -1.21
C PRO A 139 -12.91 7.55 -1.76
N SER A 140 -12.18 8.65 -1.92
CA SER A 140 -12.64 9.82 -2.66
C SER A 140 -11.59 10.24 -3.68
N PRO A 141 -11.95 10.72 -4.88
CA PRO A 141 -10.98 11.20 -5.83
C PRO A 141 -10.10 12.30 -5.23
N GLY A 142 -8.78 12.17 -5.36
CA GLY A 142 -7.79 13.06 -4.77
C GLY A 142 -7.26 12.63 -3.39
N ASP A 143 -7.93 11.70 -2.72
CA ASP A 143 -7.40 11.17 -1.46
C ASP A 143 -6.05 10.45 -1.68
N PHE A 144 -5.12 10.72 -0.77
CA PHE A 144 -3.78 10.17 -0.78
C PHE A 144 -3.46 9.52 0.57
N TYR A 145 -3.28 8.23 0.58
CA TYR A 145 -2.92 7.45 1.78
C TYR A 145 -1.50 6.92 1.67
N ILE A 146 -0.75 7.07 2.76
CA ILE A 146 0.60 6.52 2.92
C ILE A 146 0.60 5.66 4.19
N PHE A 147 1.22 4.49 4.11
CA PHE A 147 1.28 3.52 5.19
C PHE A 147 2.57 2.70 5.11
N PRO A 148 3.00 2.08 6.22
CA PRO A 148 4.14 1.16 6.19
C PRO A 148 3.91 0.03 5.21
N ALA A 149 4.93 -0.33 4.42
CA ALA A 149 4.80 -1.38 3.40
C ALA A 149 4.39 -2.75 3.97
N TRP A 150 4.75 -3.02 5.22
CA TRP A 150 4.36 -4.23 5.94
C TRP A 150 2.89 -4.24 6.42
N GLN A 151 2.17 -3.12 6.34
CA GLN A 151 0.78 -3.03 6.79
C GLN A 151 -0.12 -3.91 5.90
N PRO A 152 -0.74 -4.98 6.44
CA PRO A 152 -1.65 -5.80 5.67
C PRO A 152 -2.88 -4.99 5.26
N HIS A 153 -3.25 -5.07 3.99
CA HIS A 153 -4.41 -4.38 3.45
C HIS A 153 -5.04 -5.15 2.31
N SER A 154 -6.29 -4.82 2.02
CA SER A 154 -7.06 -5.40 0.93
C SER A 154 -7.94 -4.34 0.28
N VAL A 155 -8.48 -4.64 -0.89
CA VAL A 155 -9.49 -3.79 -1.54
C VAL A 155 -10.74 -4.60 -1.75
N MET A 156 -11.85 -4.11 -1.21
CA MET A 156 -13.14 -4.77 -1.32
C MET A 156 -13.68 -4.66 -2.74
N PRO A 157 -14.36 -5.69 -3.25
CA PRO A 157 -15.10 -5.58 -4.49
C PRO A 157 -16.23 -4.56 -4.35
N PHE A 158 -16.73 -4.08 -5.47
CA PHE A 158 -17.93 -3.24 -5.49
C PHE A 158 -18.94 -3.77 -6.53
N ARG A 159 -20.18 -3.38 -6.36
CA ARG A 159 -21.30 -3.75 -7.23
C ARG A 159 -21.73 -2.56 -8.07
N GLY A 160 -22.17 -2.83 -9.29
CA GLY A 160 -22.66 -1.86 -10.24
C GLY A 160 -21.60 -1.36 -11.22
N SER A 161 -22.05 -0.65 -12.23
CA SER A 161 -21.22 -0.22 -13.35
C SER A 161 -20.25 0.91 -12.97
N GLY A 162 -19.18 1.04 -13.74
CA GLY A 162 -18.19 2.09 -13.61
C GLY A 162 -16.81 1.53 -13.28
N GLU A 163 -15.86 2.44 -13.21
CA GLU A 163 -14.44 2.11 -12.99
C GLU A 163 -13.94 2.84 -11.75
N ARG A 164 -13.22 2.11 -10.89
CA ARG A 164 -12.45 2.67 -9.80
C ARG A 164 -10.98 2.67 -10.20
N TRP A 165 -10.41 3.87 -10.35
CA TRP A 165 -9.01 4.04 -10.68
C TRP A 165 -8.20 4.48 -9.46
N SER A 166 -7.08 3.82 -9.24
CA SER A 166 -6.11 4.20 -8.22
C SER A 166 -4.69 4.10 -8.76
N LEU A 167 -3.84 5.02 -8.32
CA LEU A 167 -2.40 4.97 -8.50
C LEU A 167 -1.79 4.44 -7.21
N ALA A 168 -1.05 3.36 -7.28
CA ALA A 168 -0.34 2.79 -6.14
C ALA A 168 1.17 2.83 -6.38
N PHE A 169 1.95 2.87 -5.30
CA PHE A 169 3.40 2.97 -5.38
C PHE A 169 4.07 2.40 -4.12
N ASN A 170 5.33 2.01 -4.27
CA ASN A 170 6.21 1.61 -3.17
C ASN A 170 7.46 2.48 -3.12
N VAL A 171 7.88 2.81 -1.91
CA VAL A 171 9.06 3.62 -1.63
C VAL A 171 9.96 2.91 -0.64
N VAL A 172 11.26 2.95 -0.91
CA VAL A 172 12.29 2.56 0.05
C VAL A 172 12.95 3.81 0.63
N ALA A 173 13.09 3.85 1.93
CA ALA A 173 13.89 4.84 2.62
C ALA A 173 15.23 4.22 2.97
N GLN A 174 16.31 4.80 2.46
CA GLN A 174 17.69 4.35 2.68
C GLN A 174 18.43 5.34 3.54
N PRO A 175 19.10 4.91 4.65
CA PRO A 175 19.99 5.79 5.39
C PRO A 175 21.08 6.34 4.46
N THR A 176 21.39 7.62 4.59
CA THR A 176 22.55 8.20 3.93
C THR A 176 23.84 7.66 4.57
N SER A 177 24.92 7.52 3.77
CA SER A 177 26.20 6.98 4.21
C SER A 177 26.69 7.64 5.50
N GLY A 178 27.07 6.83 6.49
CA GLY A 178 27.54 7.28 7.81
C GLY A 178 26.60 6.98 8.98
N HIS A 179 25.43 6.42 8.75
CA HIS A 179 24.48 6.02 9.79
C HIS A 179 24.26 4.51 9.80
N PRO A 180 24.23 3.85 10.97
CA PRO A 180 23.99 2.40 11.04
C PRO A 180 22.61 2.09 10.45
N ARG A 181 22.56 1.02 9.63
CA ARG A 181 21.29 0.43 9.20
C ARG A 181 20.47 0.06 10.44
N PRO A 182 19.16 0.27 10.43
CA PRO A 182 18.29 -0.39 11.40
C PRO A 182 18.59 -1.89 11.39
N PRO A 183 18.52 -2.60 12.52
CA PRO A 183 18.69 -4.04 12.54
C PRO A 183 17.68 -4.64 11.55
N GLU A 184 18.18 -5.47 10.63
CA GLU A 184 17.34 -6.27 9.74
C GLU A 184 16.41 -7.08 10.63
N GLN A 185 15.12 -6.82 10.55
CA GLN A 185 14.14 -7.71 11.15
C GLN A 185 14.30 -9.04 10.43
N ASN A 186 14.85 -10.02 11.15
CA ASN A 186 15.06 -11.37 10.68
C ASN A 186 13.76 -11.93 10.10
N GLN A 187 13.62 -11.93 8.78
CA GLN A 187 12.57 -12.64 8.05
C GLN A 187 12.82 -14.15 8.01
N ASN A 188 13.56 -14.69 8.97
CA ASN A 188 13.73 -16.13 9.15
C ASN A 188 12.58 -16.71 9.98
N ILE A 189 11.35 -16.60 9.47
CA ILE A 189 10.34 -17.61 9.81
C ILE A 189 10.58 -18.77 8.85
N SER A 190 11.50 -19.65 9.22
CA SER A 190 11.59 -20.98 8.60
C SER A 190 10.31 -21.73 9.00
N LEU A 191 9.36 -21.80 8.09
CA LEU A 191 8.28 -22.78 8.17
C LEU A 191 8.91 -24.17 7.99
N SER A 192 9.37 -24.75 9.12
CA SER A 192 9.67 -26.16 9.16
C SER A 192 8.37 -26.92 8.97
N SER A 193 8.17 -27.46 7.76
CA SER A 193 7.09 -28.36 7.40
C SER A 193 7.28 -29.70 8.16
N GLN A 194 6.83 -29.77 9.40
CA GLN A 194 6.52 -31.04 10.02
C GLN A 194 5.04 -31.33 9.76
N ARG A 195 4.78 -32.15 8.74
CA ARG A 195 3.49 -32.83 8.59
C ARG A 195 3.35 -33.82 9.76
N PRO A 196 2.30 -33.75 10.59
CA PRO A 196 1.98 -34.85 11.49
C PRO A 196 1.54 -36.03 10.63
N GLY A 197 2.17 -37.17 10.83
CA GLY A 197 1.80 -38.40 10.12
C GLY A 197 0.34 -38.77 10.40
N ALA A 198 -0.39 -39.03 9.34
CA ALA A 198 -1.69 -39.67 9.40
C ALA A 198 -1.54 -41.07 9.96
N LYS A 199 -2.00 -41.30 11.21
CA LYS A 199 -2.32 -42.63 11.69
C LYS A 199 -3.83 -42.82 11.47
N GLY A 200 -4.12 -43.87 10.72
CA GLY A 200 -5.50 -44.25 10.37
C GLY A 200 -6.33 -44.70 11.59
N LEU A 201 -7.61 -44.53 11.41
CA LEU A 201 -8.74 -45.37 11.84
C LEU A 201 -9.75 -45.34 10.73
#